data_f54dcd4c98cf1b0f721a347069c428cf
#
_entry.id   f54dcd4c98cf1b0f721a347069c428cf
#
_cell.length_a   1.000
_cell.length_b   1.000
_cell.length_c   1.000
_cell.angle_alpha   90.00
_cell.angle_beta   90.00
_cell.angle_gamma   90.00
#
_symmetry.space_group_name_H-M   'P 1'
#
loop_
_entity.id
_entity.type
_entity.pdbx_description
1 polymer ?
#
loop_
_entity_poly.entity_id
_entity_poly.type
_entity_poly.pdbx_seq_one_letter_code
_entity_poly.pdbx_strand_id
1 'polypeptide(L)'
;MVYEMRVYTLQPGKVAAFQELIEKEALPVISKYSKLVGWWSTEVGALNEVVHIWAYEDPNHREHARKAQGEDPQLQAFRPKAQAMIVSQYNKILVPANFSPLK
;
A
#
# COMPACT_ATOMS: atom_id res chain seq x y z
N MET A 1 -7.04 -15.13 -7.09
CA MET A 1 -6.46 -13.98 -6.34
C MET A 1 -5.44 -13.26 -7.19
N VAL A 2 -5.39 -11.96 -7.05
CA VAL A 2 -4.29 -11.12 -7.55
C VAL A 2 -3.72 -10.32 -6.39
N TYR A 3 -2.47 -9.91 -6.51
CA TYR A 3 -1.78 -9.17 -5.47
C TYR A 3 -1.21 -7.90 -6.06
N GLU A 4 -1.32 -6.80 -5.34
CA GLU A 4 -0.70 -5.55 -5.75
C GLU A 4 0.48 -5.27 -4.84
N MET A 5 1.68 -5.23 -5.41
CA MET A 5 2.88 -4.80 -4.71
C MET A 5 3.10 -3.33 -4.99
N ARG A 6 3.26 -2.55 -3.95
CA ARG A 6 3.53 -1.12 -4.04
C ARG A 6 4.84 -0.82 -3.35
N VAL A 7 5.68 -0.03 -4.02
CA VAL A 7 7.00 0.34 -3.51
C VAL A 7 7.11 1.86 -3.55
N TYR A 8 7.39 2.46 -2.39
CA TYR A 8 7.53 3.90 -2.27
C TYR A 8 8.93 4.24 -1.79
N THR A 9 9.54 5.22 -2.43
CA THR A 9 10.73 5.90 -1.90
C THR A 9 10.26 7.16 -1.21
N LEU A 10 10.62 7.30 0.06
CA LEU A 10 10.19 8.41 0.90
C LEU A 10 11.30 9.46 1.03
N GLN A 11 10.94 10.64 1.50
CA GLN A 11 11.90 11.66 1.88
C GLN A 11 12.84 11.10 2.95
N PRO A 12 14.13 11.49 2.95
CA PRO A 12 15.10 10.98 3.91
C PRO A 12 14.61 11.11 5.36
N GLY A 13 14.70 10.02 6.11
CA GLY A 13 14.33 10.00 7.52
C GLY A 13 12.84 9.91 7.81
N LYS A 14 12.00 9.71 6.80
CA LYS A 14 10.54 9.74 6.96
C LYS A 14 9.88 8.36 7.07
N VAL A 15 10.65 7.27 7.05
CA VAL A 15 10.04 5.92 7.10
C VAL A 15 9.20 5.73 8.36
N ALA A 16 9.74 6.03 9.52
CA ALA A 16 9.01 5.85 10.79
C ALA A 16 7.74 6.70 10.84
N ALA A 17 7.85 7.97 10.45
CA ALA A 17 6.72 8.89 10.45
C ALA A 17 5.64 8.45 9.45
N PHE A 18 6.04 7.96 8.28
CA PHE A 18 5.13 7.47 7.26
C PHE A 18 4.37 6.23 7.75
N GLN A 19 5.09 5.27 8.33
CA GLN A 19 4.47 4.05 8.85
C GLN A 19 3.49 4.35 9.99
N GLU A 20 3.85 5.29 10.86
CA GLU A 20 2.94 5.72 11.92
C GLU A 20 1.68 6.36 11.36
N LEU A 21 1.82 7.21 10.36
CA LEU A 21 0.68 7.85 9.70
C LEU A 21 -0.25 6.81 9.05
N ILE A 22 0.34 5.82 8.34
CA ILE A 22 -0.41 4.73 7.72
C ILE A 22 -1.18 3.94 8.79
N GLU A 23 -0.50 3.54 9.85
CA GLU A 23 -1.11 2.72 10.89
C GLU A 23 -2.30 3.42 11.58
N LYS A 24 -2.15 4.70 11.85
CA LYS A 24 -3.14 5.45 12.61
C LYS A 24 -4.28 5.98 11.76
N GLU A 25 -3.99 6.50 10.57
CA GLU A 25 -5.00 7.22 9.79
C GLU A 25 -5.51 6.47 8.57
N ALA A 26 -4.69 5.63 7.95
CA ALA A 26 -5.06 4.99 6.69
C ALA A 26 -5.50 3.54 6.86
N LEU A 27 -4.71 2.73 7.55
CA LEU A 27 -4.93 1.29 7.64
C LEU A 27 -6.31 0.91 8.18
N PRO A 28 -6.84 1.55 9.26
CA PRO A 28 -8.18 1.21 9.75
C PRO A 28 -9.27 1.41 8.70
N VAL A 29 -9.11 2.39 7.82
CA VAL A 29 -10.07 2.68 6.76
C VAL A 29 -9.84 1.82 5.54
N ILE A 30 -8.60 1.71 5.08
CA ILE A 30 -8.25 0.89 3.90
C ILE A 30 -8.65 -0.57 4.12
N SER A 31 -8.52 -1.08 5.35
CA SER A 31 -8.86 -2.46 5.69
C SER A 31 -10.33 -2.81 5.48
N LYS A 32 -11.20 -1.82 5.34
CA LYS A 32 -12.61 -2.03 4.98
C LYS A 32 -12.77 -2.44 3.52
N TYR A 33 -11.82 -2.10 2.68
CA TYR A 33 -11.91 -2.26 1.23
C TYR A 33 -10.88 -3.23 0.67
N SER A 34 -9.70 -3.30 1.29
CA SER A 34 -8.56 -4.07 0.78
C SER A 34 -7.91 -4.85 1.91
N LYS A 35 -7.33 -5.99 1.58
CA LYS A 35 -6.64 -6.84 2.56
C LYS A 35 -5.14 -6.63 2.45
N LEU A 36 -4.52 -6.19 3.54
CA LEU A 36 -3.07 -6.08 3.62
C LEU A 36 -2.46 -7.47 3.81
N VAL A 37 -1.57 -7.86 2.91
CA VAL A 37 -0.80 -9.11 3.03
C VAL A 37 0.41 -8.89 3.92
N GLY A 38 1.13 -7.80 3.72
CA GLY A 38 2.28 -7.45 4.53
C GLY A 38 2.81 -6.07 4.20
N TRP A 39 3.61 -5.55 5.12
CA TRP A 39 4.23 -4.24 5.01
C TRP A 39 5.66 -4.32 5.54
N TRP A 40 6.62 -3.86 4.75
CA TRP A 40 8.03 -3.92 5.10
C TRP A 40 8.70 -2.59 4.80
N SER A 41 9.75 -2.27 5.56
CA SER A 41 10.73 -1.27 5.16
C SER A 41 12.01 -1.99 4.75
N THR A 42 12.75 -1.44 3.80
CA THR A 42 14.01 -2.03 3.36
C THR A 42 15.08 -1.81 4.40
N GLU A 43 15.63 -2.90 4.95
CA GLU A 43 16.71 -2.84 5.95
C GLU A 43 18.06 -2.63 5.30
N VAL A 44 18.35 -3.43 4.26
CA VAL A 44 19.60 -3.35 3.50
C VAL A 44 19.25 -3.27 2.03
N GLY A 45 19.75 -2.24 1.35
CA GLY A 45 19.46 -2.00 -0.06
C GLY A 45 19.04 -0.55 -0.28
N ALA A 46 17.93 -0.34 -1.01
CA ALA A 46 17.43 1.01 -1.28
C ALA A 46 17.09 1.76 0.00
N LEU A 47 17.52 3.01 0.09
CA LEU A 47 17.28 3.85 1.27
C LEU A 47 15.88 4.43 1.26
N ASN A 48 15.32 4.60 2.46
CA ASN A 48 14.02 5.28 2.67
C ASN A 48 12.87 4.62 1.89
N GLU A 49 12.90 3.30 1.79
CA GLU A 49 11.95 2.54 0.98
C GLU A 49 11.01 1.71 1.84
N VAL A 50 9.72 1.73 1.48
CA VAL A 50 8.72 0.82 2.04
C VAL A 50 8.13 -0.01 0.90
N VAL A 51 7.80 -1.27 1.23
CA VAL A 51 7.18 -2.23 0.31
C VAL A 51 5.94 -2.79 0.98
N HIS A 52 4.81 -2.78 0.30
CA HIS A 52 3.60 -3.38 0.85
C HIS A 52 2.83 -4.12 -0.24
N ILE A 53 2.11 -5.14 0.18
CA ILE A 53 1.37 -6.02 -0.73
C ILE A 53 -0.07 -6.12 -0.24
N TRP A 54 -1.00 -5.96 -1.19
CA TRP A 54 -2.44 -6.01 -0.96
C TRP A 54 -3.03 -7.13 -1.79
N ALA A 55 -4.03 -7.83 -1.25
CA ALA A 55 -4.69 -8.94 -1.92
C ALA A 55 -6.10 -8.56 -2.37
N TYR A 56 -6.46 -9.00 -3.58
CA TYR A 56 -7.80 -8.83 -4.15
C TYR A 56 -8.24 -10.15 -4.78
N GLU A 57 -9.54 -10.40 -4.79
CA GLU A 57 -10.08 -11.62 -5.39
C GLU A 57 -9.81 -11.67 -6.88
N ASP A 58 -9.95 -10.54 -7.56
CA ASP A 58 -9.72 -10.38 -9.00
C ASP A 58 -9.49 -8.89 -9.32
N PRO A 59 -9.16 -8.54 -10.58
CA PRO A 59 -8.96 -7.15 -10.96
C PRO A 59 -10.18 -6.25 -10.75
N ASN A 60 -11.39 -6.78 -10.92
CA ASN A 60 -12.62 -6.00 -10.69
C ASN A 60 -12.78 -5.63 -9.23
N HIS A 61 -12.51 -6.57 -8.33
CA HIS A 61 -12.53 -6.32 -6.88
C HIS A 61 -11.56 -5.18 -6.53
N ARG A 62 -10.33 -5.22 -7.09
CA ARG A 62 -9.35 -4.17 -6.89
C ARG A 62 -9.87 -2.82 -7.34
N GLU A 63 -10.46 -2.77 -8.53
CA GLU A 63 -10.97 -1.51 -9.09
C GLU A 63 -12.08 -0.92 -8.22
N HIS A 64 -13.02 -1.74 -7.78
CA HIS A 64 -14.09 -1.30 -6.88
C HIS A 64 -13.53 -0.81 -5.53
N ALA A 65 -12.58 -1.54 -4.96
CA ALA A 65 -11.97 -1.16 -3.69
C ALA A 65 -11.24 0.18 -3.81
N ARG A 66 -10.47 0.38 -4.88
CA ARG A 66 -9.74 1.62 -5.12
C ARG A 66 -10.69 2.80 -5.32
N LYS A 67 -11.78 2.59 -6.03
CA LYS A 67 -12.80 3.62 -6.21
C LYS A 67 -13.43 4.02 -4.87
N ALA A 68 -13.82 3.04 -4.06
CA ALA A 68 -14.39 3.29 -2.74
C ALA A 68 -13.40 4.04 -1.83
N GLN A 69 -12.13 3.66 -1.86
CA GLN A 69 -11.09 4.37 -1.12
C GLN A 69 -10.96 5.81 -1.58
N GLY A 70 -11.03 6.06 -2.88
CA GLY A 70 -10.94 7.41 -3.43
C GLY A 70 -12.09 8.31 -3.01
N GLU A 71 -13.24 7.74 -2.68
CA GLU A 71 -14.43 8.49 -2.24
C GLU A 71 -14.52 8.63 -0.72
N ASP A 72 -13.67 7.93 0.03
CA ASP A 72 -13.71 7.96 1.50
C ASP A 72 -13.14 9.27 2.04
N PRO A 73 -13.92 10.04 2.82
CA PRO A 73 -13.46 11.33 3.32
C PRO A 73 -12.22 11.27 4.21
N GLN A 74 -12.07 10.18 4.99
CA GLN A 74 -10.91 10.03 5.86
C GLN A 74 -9.64 9.81 5.03
N LEU A 75 -9.73 9.05 3.95
CA LEU A 75 -8.59 8.84 3.06
C LEU A 75 -8.31 10.08 2.21
N GLN A 76 -9.33 10.85 1.85
CA GLN A 76 -9.12 12.12 1.17
C GLN A 76 -8.34 13.09 2.05
N ALA A 77 -8.61 13.13 3.34
CA ALA A 77 -7.89 13.97 4.30
C ALA A 77 -6.47 13.46 4.56
N PHE A 78 -6.27 12.15 4.56
CA PHE A 78 -4.98 11.50 4.76
C PHE A 78 -4.03 11.71 3.58
N ARG A 79 -4.54 11.65 2.37
CA ARG A 79 -3.73 11.58 1.15
C ARG A 79 -2.70 12.69 0.99
N PRO A 80 -3.02 13.98 1.21
CA PRO A 80 -2.01 15.03 1.10
C PRO A 80 -0.85 14.88 2.08
N LYS A 81 -1.13 14.36 3.27
CA LYS A 81 -0.10 14.12 4.30
C LYS A 81 0.88 13.05 3.85
N ALA A 82 0.36 11.97 3.26
CA ALA A 82 1.18 10.88 2.76
C ALA A 82 1.99 11.32 1.54
N GLN A 83 1.37 12.00 0.60
CA GLN A 83 2.01 12.46 -0.62
C GLN A 83 3.18 13.39 -0.35
N ALA A 84 3.10 14.21 0.70
CA ALA A 84 4.19 15.11 1.08
C ALA A 84 5.46 14.35 1.48
N MET A 85 5.35 13.09 1.89
CA MET A 85 6.49 12.27 2.31
C MET A 85 7.05 11.41 1.18
N ILE A 86 6.34 11.28 0.05
CA ILE A 86 6.71 10.37 -1.04
C ILE A 86 7.54 11.11 -2.09
N VAL A 87 8.72 10.56 -2.42
CA VAL A 87 9.56 11.04 -3.52
C VAL A 87 9.16 10.40 -4.82
N SER A 88 9.02 9.06 -4.81
CA SER A 88 8.62 8.30 -5.99
C SER A 88 7.92 7.02 -5.56
N GLN A 89 7.13 6.47 -6.47
CA GLN A 89 6.39 5.25 -6.20
C GLN A 89 6.16 4.48 -7.50
N TYR A 90 6.10 3.16 -7.37
CA TYR A 90 5.64 2.31 -8.45
C TYR A 90 4.86 1.13 -7.87
N ASN A 91 4.06 0.49 -8.72
CA ASN A 91 3.30 -0.69 -8.33
C ASN A 91 3.28 -1.69 -9.47
N LYS A 92 2.97 -2.92 -9.13
CA LYS A 92 2.73 -3.97 -10.12
C LYS A 92 1.67 -4.93 -9.59
N ILE A 93 0.91 -5.51 -10.51
CA ILE A 93 -0.05 -6.55 -10.19
C ILE A 93 0.61 -7.90 -10.41
N LEU A 94 0.52 -8.77 -9.40
CA LEU A 94 1.16 -10.07 -9.39
C LEU A 94 0.09 -11.14 -9.51
N VAL A 95 0.32 -12.11 -10.37
CA VAL A 95 -0.53 -13.29 -10.53
C VAL A 95 0.26 -14.49 -10.01
N PRO A 96 -0.27 -15.22 -9.01
CA PRO A 96 0.48 -16.33 -8.42
C PRO A 96 0.63 -17.49 -9.39
N ALA A 97 1.79 -18.15 -9.34
CA ALA A 97 2.00 -19.40 -10.04
C ALA A 97 1.22 -20.51 -9.32
N ASN A 98 0.94 -21.61 -10.04
CA ASN A 98 0.20 -22.74 -9.45
C ASN A 98 0.84 -23.31 -8.18
N PHE A 99 2.16 -23.26 -8.11
CA PHE A 99 2.91 -23.80 -6.97
C PHE A 99 3.17 -22.78 -5.87
N SER A 100 2.71 -21.55 -6.03
CA SER A 100 2.91 -20.53 -5.00
C SER A 100 2.13 -20.89 -3.73
N PRO A 101 2.77 -20.84 -2.55
CA PRO A 101 2.05 -21.04 -1.29
C PRO A 101 0.94 -20.01 -1.09
N LEU A 102 1.15 -18.81 -1.61
CA LEU A 102 0.18 -17.72 -1.55
C LEU A 102 -0.49 -17.61 -2.92
N LYS A 103 -1.79 -17.84 -2.96
CA LYS A 103 -2.55 -17.78 -4.21
C LYS A 103 -3.84 -17.00 -4.06
#